data_2c633d4306cd31dee44225b1e5ebff7f
#
_entry.id   2c633d4306cd31dee44225b1e5ebff7f
#
_cell.length_a   1.000
_cell.length_b   1.000
_cell.length_c   1.000
_cell.angle_alpha   90.00
_cell.angle_beta   90.00
_cell.angle_gamma   90.00
#
_symmetry.space_group_name_H-M   'P 1'
#
loop_
_entity.id
_entity.type
_entity.pdbx_description
1 polymer ?
#
loop_
_entity_poly.entity_id
_entity_poly.type
_entity_poly.pdbx_seq_one_letter_code
_entity_poly.pdbx_strand_id
1 'polypeptide(L)'
;MLAVFAGWSDQFAHYLEGLLGLDPDYVLAVLRIIGINIVLSGDNAVVIALACRTLPRGQRLLGIVLGAGAAVVLRIIFTLVVQQLFDLPWLKLVGGLILLWIAVKLLLGEEAQEDGVKSGANVWEALKIVAIADIVMSLDNVLAIAGAAGGDMQLIIIGLSISIPLVVFGSTVLMWLLNHLPILVWAGSALLGWVAGELIVTEPVLQPYVAAIAASLDLAVKVIARIVETGGAILVVLAGWIIIKAGRVRDAAKQPAE
;
A
#
# COMPACT_ATOMS: atom_id res chain seq x y z
N MET A 1 -18.68 10.26 11.50
CA MET A 1 -18.48 9.68 10.15
C MET A 1 -18.97 8.24 10.08
N LEU A 2 -18.53 7.30 10.95
CA LEU A 2 -18.96 5.90 10.96
C LEU A 2 -20.49 5.73 11.14
N ALA A 3 -21.16 6.52 12.00
CA ALA A 3 -22.60 6.43 12.21
C ALA A 3 -23.44 6.88 10.99
N VAL A 4 -22.94 7.84 10.22
CA VAL A 4 -23.59 8.29 8.97
C VAL A 4 -23.44 7.20 7.91
N PHE A 5 -22.26 6.59 7.82
CA PHE A 5 -22.01 5.47 6.89
C PHE A 5 -22.89 4.26 7.21
N ALA A 6 -23.08 3.92 8.50
CA ALA A 6 -23.95 2.83 8.93
C ALA A 6 -25.41 3.08 8.52
N GLY A 7 -25.94 4.29 8.71
CA GLY A 7 -27.33 4.59 8.31
C GLY A 7 -27.58 4.52 6.79
N TRP A 8 -26.61 4.94 5.99
CA TRP A 8 -26.69 4.84 4.54
C TRP A 8 -26.57 3.38 4.05
N SER A 9 -25.71 2.57 4.67
CA SER A 9 -25.55 1.15 4.31
C SER A 9 -26.82 0.35 4.59
N ASP A 10 -27.51 0.61 5.70
CA ASP A 10 -28.77 -0.07 6.05
C ASP A 10 -29.89 0.27 5.07
N GLN A 11 -30.08 1.55 4.72
CA GLN A 11 -31.07 1.97 3.74
C GLN A 11 -30.78 1.38 2.35
N PHE A 12 -29.52 1.34 1.93
CA PHE A 12 -29.12 0.79 0.66
C PHE A 12 -29.30 -0.73 0.60
N ALA A 13 -29.04 -1.44 1.71
CA ALA A 13 -29.27 -2.88 1.82
C ALA A 13 -30.75 -3.22 1.67
N HIS A 14 -31.64 -2.51 2.35
CA HIS A 14 -33.10 -2.70 2.20
C HIS A 14 -33.63 -2.34 0.80
N TYR A 15 -33.03 -1.32 0.16
CA TYR A 15 -33.36 -1.01 -1.23
C TYR A 15 -33.00 -2.14 -2.19
N LEU A 16 -31.84 -2.78 -1.99
CA LEU A 16 -31.38 -3.92 -2.79
C LEU A 16 -32.20 -5.19 -2.52
N GLU A 17 -32.69 -5.39 -1.27
CA GLU A 17 -33.64 -6.46 -0.97
C GLU A 17 -34.90 -6.35 -1.85
N GLY A 18 -35.51 -5.15 -1.86
CA GLY A 18 -36.72 -4.90 -2.68
C GLY A 18 -36.49 -5.02 -4.18
N LEU A 19 -35.28 -4.74 -4.68
CA LEU A 19 -34.93 -4.72 -6.09
C LEU A 19 -34.41 -6.07 -6.62
N LEU A 20 -33.58 -6.76 -5.83
CA LEU A 20 -32.81 -7.93 -6.25
C LEU A 20 -33.14 -9.20 -5.45
N GLY A 21 -33.98 -9.10 -4.41
CA GLY A 21 -34.31 -10.23 -3.54
C GLY A 21 -33.13 -10.74 -2.71
N LEU A 22 -32.11 -9.88 -2.46
CA LEU A 22 -30.93 -10.22 -1.68
C LEU A 22 -31.21 -10.01 -0.18
N ASP A 23 -30.68 -10.89 0.65
CA ASP A 23 -30.75 -10.76 2.10
C ASP A 23 -30.04 -9.45 2.57
N PRO A 24 -30.72 -8.55 3.28
CA PRO A 24 -30.14 -7.30 3.75
C PRO A 24 -28.89 -7.49 4.62
N ASP A 25 -28.87 -8.50 5.48
CA ASP A 25 -27.73 -8.77 6.36
C ASP A 25 -26.50 -9.20 5.55
N TYR A 26 -26.72 -9.99 4.49
CA TYR A 26 -25.65 -10.39 3.57
C TYR A 26 -25.10 -9.18 2.80
N VAL A 27 -25.97 -8.34 2.26
CA VAL A 27 -25.56 -7.11 1.56
C VAL A 27 -24.77 -6.20 2.48
N LEU A 28 -25.24 -6.03 3.74
CA LEU A 28 -24.56 -5.21 4.73
C LEU A 28 -23.18 -5.77 5.07
N ALA A 29 -23.03 -7.08 5.21
CA ALA A 29 -21.74 -7.73 5.43
C ALA A 29 -20.77 -7.48 4.26
N VAL A 30 -21.24 -7.61 3.01
CA VAL A 30 -20.44 -7.30 1.81
C VAL A 30 -20.03 -5.82 1.80
N LEU A 31 -20.94 -4.89 2.08
CA LEU A 31 -20.65 -3.45 2.13
C LEU A 31 -19.64 -3.11 3.24
N ARG A 32 -19.70 -3.77 4.38
CA ARG A 32 -18.71 -3.62 5.46
C ARG A 32 -17.32 -4.05 5.00
N ILE A 33 -17.20 -5.20 4.34
CA ILE A 33 -15.92 -5.68 3.80
C ILE A 33 -15.36 -4.71 2.75
N ILE A 34 -16.21 -4.25 1.81
CA ILE A 34 -15.83 -3.25 0.81
C ILE A 34 -15.34 -1.97 1.50
N GLY A 35 -16.10 -1.45 2.47
CA GLY A 35 -15.75 -0.24 3.20
C GLY A 35 -14.42 -0.36 3.95
N ILE A 36 -14.22 -1.46 4.67
CA ILE A 36 -12.96 -1.77 5.36
C ILE A 36 -11.82 -1.85 4.35
N ASN A 37 -12.02 -2.60 3.25
CA ASN A 37 -10.99 -2.75 2.23
C ASN A 37 -10.61 -1.40 1.57
N ILE A 38 -11.57 -0.52 1.28
CA ILE A 38 -11.29 0.82 0.74
C ILE A 38 -10.46 1.65 1.73
N VAL A 39 -10.85 1.67 3.00
CA VAL A 39 -10.15 2.43 4.04
C VAL A 39 -8.72 1.92 4.23
N LEU A 40 -8.55 0.58 4.21
CA LEU A 40 -7.24 -0.07 4.40
C LEU A 40 -6.41 -0.17 3.10
N SER A 41 -6.97 0.16 1.93
CA SER A 41 -6.28 0.06 0.64
C SER A 41 -5.90 1.41 0.03
N GLY A 42 -6.06 2.50 0.78
CA GLY A 42 -5.70 3.83 0.30
C GLY A 42 -4.21 3.94 -0.04
N ASP A 43 -3.36 3.38 0.79
CA ASP A 43 -1.92 3.26 0.61
C ASP A 43 -1.55 2.31 -0.55
N ASN A 44 -2.26 1.20 -0.71
CA ASN A 44 -2.08 0.28 -1.84
C ASN A 44 -2.37 0.96 -3.19
N ALA A 45 -3.37 1.84 -3.25
CA ALA A 45 -3.64 2.63 -4.46
C ALA A 45 -2.48 3.57 -4.80
N VAL A 46 -1.78 4.11 -3.79
CA VAL A 46 -0.56 4.92 -3.96
C VAL A 46 0.56 4.08 -4.57
N VAL A 47 0.80 2.87 -4.03
CA VAL A 47 1.82 1.95 -4.57
C VAL A 47 1.54 1.60 -6.02
N ILE A 48 0.28 1.21 -6.35
CA ILE A 48 -0.13 0.86 -7.72
C ILE A 48 0.11 2.06 -8.65
N ALA A 49 -0.32 3.25 -8.26
CA ALA A 49 -0.16 4.45 -9.06
C ALA A 49 1.32 4.81 -9.27
N LEU A 50 2.14 4.77 -8.22
CA LEU A 50 3.58 5.05 -8.30
C LEU A 50 4.33 3.99 -9.14
N ALA A 51 4.02 2.71 -8.97
CA ALA A 51 4.63 1.63 -9.74
C ALA A 51 4.29 1.71 -11.24
N CYS A 52 3.04 2.09 -11.56
CA CYS A 52 2.59 2.22 -12.95
C CYS A 52 2.94 3.56 -13.59
N ARG A 53 3.44 4.56 -12.83
CA ARG A 53 3.79 5.89 -13.33
C ARG A 53 4.87 5.83 -14.40
N THR A 54 5.86 4.97 -14.23
CA THR A 54 7.00 4.80 -15.14
C THR A 54 6.64 4.05 -16.41
N LEU A 55 5.45 3.43 -16.49
CA LEU A 55 4.99 2.71 -17.68
C LEU A 55 4.63 3.65 -18.83
N PRO A 56 4.83 3.22 -20.09
CA PRO A 56 4.31 3.89 -21.26
C PRO A 56 2.80 4.16 -21.12
N ARG A 57 2.33 5.31 -21.61
CA ARG A 57 0.92 5.75 -21.45
C ARG A 57 -0.11 4.67 -21.81
N GLY A 58 0.13 3.92 -22.89
CA GLY A 58 -0.76 2.84 -23.35
C GLY A 58 -0.79 1.61 -22.44
N GLN A 59 0.19 1.44 -21.55
CA GLN A 59 0.29 0.28 -20.64
C GLN A 59 -0.10 0.62 -19.19
N ARG A 60 -0.29 1.88 -18.85
CA ARG A 60 -0.59 2.32 -17.46
C ARG A 60 -1.88 1.71 -16.94
N LEU A 61 -2.98 1.82 -17.72
CA LEU A 61 -4.27 1.25 -17.30
C LEU A 61 -4.18 -0.28 -17.14
N LEU A 62 -3.51 -0.97 -18.07
CA LEU A 62 -3.29 -2.41 -17.97
C LEU A 62 -2.49 -2.75 -16.71
N GLY A 63 -1.43 -2.01 -16.41
CA GLY A 63 -0.63 -2.19 -15.19
C GLY A 63 -1.47 -1.98 -13.92
N ILE A 64 -2.32 -0.96 -13.88
CA ILE A 64 -3.23 -0.68 -12.76
C ILE A 64 -4.23 -1.82 -12.57
N VAL A 65 -4.89 -2.25 -13.65
CA VAL A 65 -5.91 -3.34 -13.58
C VAL A 65 -5.28 -4.66 -13.16
N LEU A 66 -4.14 -5.03 -13.75
CA LEU A 66 -3.43 -6.25 -13.38
C LEU A 66 -2.85 -6.17 -11.97
N GLY A 67 -2.34 -5.01 -11.57
CA GLY A 67 -1.81 -4.75 -10.23
C GLY A 67 -2.92 -4.88 -9.17
N ALA A 68 -4.05 -4.21 -9.37
CA ALA A 68 -5.19 -4.30 -8.47
C ALA A 68 -5.76 -5.73 -8.41
N GLY A 69 -5.87 -6.41 -9.55
CA GLY A 69 -6.31 -7.80 -9.61
C GLY A 69 -5.37 -8.75 -8.87
N ALA A 70 -4.05 -8.61 -9.08
CA ALA A 70 -3.04 -9.41 -8.39
C ALA A 70 -3.08 -9.18 -6.88
N ALA A 71 -3.19 -7.91 -6.44
CA ALA A 71 -3.33 -7.56 -5.02
C ALA A 71 -4.53 -8.25 -4.37
N VAL A 72 -5.70 -8.23 -5.03
CA VAL A 72 -6.90 -8.89 -4.51
C VAL A 72 -6.73 -10.41 -4.45
N VAL A 73 -6.19 -11.03 -5.50
CA VAL A 73 -5.92 -12.49 -5.51
C VAL A 73 -4.97 -12.87 -4.38
N LEU A 74 -3.87 -12.12 -4.20
CA LEU A 74 -2.94 -12.34 -3.11
C LEU A 74 -3.61 -12.19 -1.75
N ARG A 75 -4.44 -11.17 -1.57
CA ARG A 75 -5.17 -10.93 -0.32
C ARG A 75 -6.15 -12.06 0.01
N ILE A 76 -6.86 -12.62 -0.99
CA ILE A 76 -7.70 -13.80 -0.80
C ILE A 76 -6.85 -14.99 -0.34
N ILE A 77 -5.71 -15.25 -1.01
CA ILE A 77 -4.79 -16.33 -0.65
C ILE A 77 -4.26 -16.12 0.77
N PHE A 78 -3.82 -14.91 1.12
CA PHE A 78 -3.33 -14.59 2.46
C PHE A 78 -4.40 -14.75 3.53
N THR A 79 -5.65 -14.42 3.24
CA THR A 79 -6.75 -14.63 4.18
C THR A 79 -6.91 -16.11 4.56
N LEU A 80 -6.60 -17.02 3.62
CA LEU A 80 -6.65 -18.46 3.85
C LEU A 80 -5.52 -18.97 4.75
N VAL A 81 -4.34 -18.34 4.70
CA VAL A 81 -3.13 -18.81 5.40
C VAL A 81 -2.68 -17.85 6.50
N VAL A 82 -3.44 -16.81 6.76
CA VAL A 82 -3.04 -15.70 7.64
C VAL A 82 -2.67 -16.14 9.05
N GLN A 83 -3.42 -17.08 9.64
CA GLN A 83 -3.16 -17.56 11.00
C GLN A 83 -1.76 -18.19 11.15
N GLN A 84 -1.28 -18.86 10.09
CA GLN A 84 0.05 -19.50 10.08
C GLN A 84 1.17 -18.47 9.84
N LEU A 85 0.85 -17.37 9.15
CA LEU A 85 1.83 -16.30 8.84
C LEU A 85 2.09 -15.39 10.04
N PHE A 86 1.07 -15.15 10.89
CA PHE A 86 1.22 -14.27 12.06
C PHE A 86 2.22 -14.77 13.09
N ASP A 87 2.42 -16.09 13.18
CA ASP A 87 3.36 -16.71 14.12
C ASP A 87 4.82 -16.66 13.63
N LEU A 88 5.07 -16.17 12.39
CA LEU A 88 6.43 -16.06 11.87
C LEU A 88 7.13 -14.82 12.45
N PRO A 89 8.18 -15.03 13.28
CA PRO A 89 8.97 -13.93 13.81
C PRO A 89 9.72 -13.21 12.67
N TRP A 90 9.95 -11.91 12.84
CA TRP A 90 10.68 -11.04 11.91
C TRP A 90 9.95 -10.72 10.61
N LEU A 91 8.72 -11.21 10.40
CA LEU A 91 8.01 -11.05 9.15
C LEU A 91 7.73 -9.57 8.84
N LYS A 92 7.22 -8.82 9.82
CA LYS A 92 6.94 -7.38 9.67
C LYS A 92 8.23 -6.56 9.53
N LEU A 93 9.31 -6.94 10.22
CA LEU A 93 10.60 -6.27 10.08
C LEU A 93 11.16 -6.41 8.67
N VAL A 94 11.22 -7.64 8.14
CA VAL A 94 11.71 -7.91 6.79
C VAL A 94 10.82 -7.20 5.76
N GLY A 95 9.51 -7.27 5.94
CA GLY A 95 8.54 -6.57 5.11
C GLY A 95 8.76 -5.04 5.12
N GLY A 96 8.91 -4.44 6.29
CA GLY A 96 9.17 -3.01 6.43
C GLY A 96 10.48 -2.57 5.72
N LEU A 97 11.55 -3.37 5.83
CA LEU A 97 12.80 -3.10 5.12
C LEU A 97 12.65 -3.18 3.60
N ILE A 98 11.91 -4.18 3.10
CA ILE A 98 11.58 -4.31 1.68
C ILE A 98 10.75 -3.10 1.22
N LEU A 99 9.77 -2.68 2.02
CA LEU A 99 8.92 -1.55 1.69
C LEU A 99 9.70 -0.23 1.66
N LEU A 100 10.67 -0.01 2.56
CA LEU A 100 11.59 1.12 2.50
C LEU A 100 12.37 1.15 1.18
N TRP A 101 12.89 0.00 0.76
CA TRP A 101 13.60 -0.13 -0.52
C TRP A 101 12.69 0.19 -1.70
N ILE A 102 11.44 -0.34 -1.71
CA ILE A 102 10.45 -0.06 -2.75
C ILE A 102 10.11 1.43 -2.77
N ALA A 103 9.90 2.06 -1.61
CA ALA A 103 9.56 3.47 -1.51
C ALA A 103 10.63 4.37 -2.14
N VAL A 104 11.91 4.09 -1.87
CA VAL A 104 13.04 4.79 -2.51
C VAL A 104 13.07 4.51 -4.02
N LYS A 105 12.91 3.26 -4.44
CA LYS A 105 12.89 2.89 -5.87
C LYS A 105 11.76 3.62 -6.62
N LEU A 106 10.56 3.71 -6.05
CA LEU A 106 9.43 4.41 -6.64
C LEU A 106 9.62 5.93 -6.70
N LEU A 107 10.30 6.51 -5.69
CA LEU A 107 10.64 7.93 -5.68
C LEU A 107 11.62 8.30 -6.80
N LEU A 108 12.64 7.48 -7.00
CA LEU A 108 13.64 7.70 -8.05
C LEU A 108 13.06 7.60 -9.46
N GLY A 109 12.06 6.75 -9.68
CA GLY A 109 11.33 6.65 -10.94
C GLY A 109 12.26 6.44 -12.14
N GLU A 110 12.14 7.33 -13.14
CA GLU A 110 12.90 7.27 -14.40
C GLU A 110 14.37 7.70 -14.26
N GLU A 111 14.74 8.48 -13.25
CA GLU A 111 16.13 8.97 -13.08
C GLU A 111 17.13 7.82 -12.81
N ALA A 112 16.65 6.67 -12.31
CA ALA A 112 17.47 5.47 -12.14
C ALA A 112 17.73 4.69 -13.45
N GLN A 113 17.12 5.09 -14.58
CA GLN A 113 17.19 4.37 -15.86
C GLN A 113 18.22 4.96 -16.84
N GLU A 114 18.90 6.07 -16.50
CA GLU A 114 19.88 6.70 -17.42
C GLU A 114 21.22 5.96 -17.54
N ASP A 115 21.50 4.97 -16.72
CA ASP A 115 22.72 4.14 -16.85
C ASP A 115 22.58 3.03 -17.93
N GLY A 116 22.20 3.40 -19.14
CA GLY A 116 22.59 2.67 -20.37
C GLY A 116 21.80 1.40 -20.72
N VAL A 117 20.80 0.98 -19.97
CA VAL A 117 19.89 -0.09 -20.37
C VAL A 117 18.52 0.51 -20.65
N LYS A 118 18.19 0.66 -21.94
CA LYS A 118 16.82 0.95 -22.42
C LYS A 118 15.90 -0.26 -22.14
N SER A 119 15.77 -0.62 -20.91
CA SER A 119 14.69 -1.49 -20.46
C SER A 119 13.56 -0.59 -20.05
N GLY A 120 12.69 -0.23 -21.00
CA GLY A 120 11.46 0.52 -20.70
C GLY A 120 10.77 -0.18 -19.54
N ALA A 121 10.28 0.59 -18.56
CA ALA A 121 9.53 0.07 -17.45
C ALA A 121 8.48 -0.91 -17.99
N ASN A 122 8.55 -2.16 -17.51
CA ASN A 122 7.76 -3.26 -18.02
C ASN A 122 6.59 -3.47 -17.05
N VAL A 123 5.40 -3.75 -17.59
CA VAL A 123 4.21 -4.09 -16.79
C VAL A 123 4.53 -5.16 -15.75
N TRP A 124 5.37 -6.15 -16.07
CA TRP A 124 5.79 -7.19 -15.14
C TRP A 124 6.63 -6.67 -13.97
N GLU A 125 7.45 -5.66 -14.18
CA GLU A 125 8.22 -5.04 -13.09
C GLU A 125 7.28 -4.25 -12.16
N ALA A 126 6.37 -3.46 -12.71
CA ALA A 126 5.34 -2.78 -11.94
C ALA A 126 4.50 -3.78 -11.14
N LEU A 127 4.07 -4.88 -11.77
CA LEU A 127 3.29 -5.94 -11.13
C LEU A 127 4.05 -6.61 -9.98
N LYS A 128 5.35 -6.89 -10.14
CA LYS A 128 6.20 -7.43 -9.06
C LYS A 128 6.28 -6.48 -7.88
N ILE A 129 6.48 -5.17 -8.13
CA ILE A 129 6.53 -4.15 -7.08
C ILE A 129 5.20 -4.10 -6.31
N VAL A 130 4.08 -4.05 -7.04
CA VAL A 130 2.74 -4.04 -6.44
C VAL A 130 2.51 -5.31 -5.63
N ALA A 131 2.82 -6.49 -6.19
CA ALA A 131 2.63 -7.76 -5.50
C ALA A 131 3.45 -7.86 -4.20
N ILE A 132 4.74 -7.49 -4.25
CA ILE A 132 5.62 -7.54 -3.07
C ILE A 132 5.13 -6.53 -2.01
N ALA A 133 4.78 -5.32 -2.41
CA ALA A 133 4.27 -4.31 -1.48
C ALA A 133 2.93 -4.74 -0.86
N ASP A 134 2.00 -5.29 -1.66
CA ASP A 134 0.70 -5.77 -1.15
C ASP A 134 0.88 -6.94 -0.19
N ILE A 135 1.79 -7.88 -0.45
CA ILE A 135 2.13 -8.97 0.49
C ILE A 135 2.52 -8.41 1.85
N VAL A 136 3.37 -7.40 1.87
CA VAL A 136 3.90 -6.80 3.10
C VAL A 136 2.83 -6.00 3.84
N MET A 137 2.04 -5.19 3.11
CA MET A 137 1.05 -4.27 3.68
C MET A 137 -0.28 -4.97 4.01
N SER A 138 -0.58 -6.11 3.39
CA SER A 138 -1.85 -6.82 3.57
C SER A 138 -1.93 -7.65 4.84
N LEU A 139 -0.82 -7.89 5.55
CA LEU A 139 -0.84 -8.74 6.74
C LEU A 139 -1.88 -8.29 7.77
N ASP A 140 -1.86 -7.01 8.15
CA ASP A 140 -2.82 -6.47 9.13
C ASP A 140 -4.23 -6.27 8.51
N ASN A 141 -4.30 -5.96 7.21
CA ASN A 141 -5.56 -5.78 6.49
C ASN A 141 -6.37 -7.07 6.39
N VAL A 142 -5.69 -8.20 6.19
CA VAL A 142 -6.33 -9.52 6.07
C VAL A 142 -7.04 -9.92 7.36
N LEU A 143 -6.48 -9.61 8.54
CA LEU A 143 -7.15 -9.87 9.83
C LEU A 143 -8.43 -9.06 9.99
N ALA A 144 -8.40 -7.77 9.64
CA ALA A 144 -9.57 -6.91 9.72
C ALA A 144 -10.69 -7.42 8.80
N ILE A 145 -10.35 -7.85 7.59
CA ILE A 145 -11.28 -8.41 6.61
C ILE A 145 -11.84 -9.77 7.08
N ALA A 146 -10.96 -10.68 7.55
CA ALA A 146 -11.37 -11.99 8.05
C ALA A 146 -12.28 -11.86 9.28
N GLY A 147 -11.96 -10.94 10.19
CA GLY A 147 -12.79 -10.62 11.36
C GLY A 147 -14.15 -10.05 10.98
N ALA A 148 -14.21 -9.15 10.01
CA ALA A 148 -15.46 -8.55 9.53
C ALA A 148 -16.36 -9.56 8.79
N ALA A 149 -15.74 -10.54 8.12
CA ALA A 149 -16.45 -11.61 7.42
C ALA A 149 -16.91 -12.75 8.35
N GLY A 150 -16.50 -12.75 9.63
CA GLY A 150 -16.82 -13.84 10.56
C GLY A 150 -16.32 -15.21 10.10
N GLY A 151 -15.28 -15.26 9.25
CA GLY A 151 -14.76 -16.48 8.66
C GLY A 151 -15.50 -16.97 7.41
N ASP A 152 -16.52 -16.24 6.93
CA ASP A 152 -17.22 -16.59 5.68
C ASP A 152 -16.36 -16.22 4.47
N MET A 153 -15.84 -17.25 3.81
CA MET A 153 -14.97 -17.12 2.65
C MET A 153 -15.71 -16.54 1.42
N GLN A 154 -17.01 -16.81 1.27
CA GLN A 154 -17.79 -16.28 0.15
C GLN A 154 -17.92 -14.75 0.28
N LEU A 155 -18.19 -14.26 1.49
CA LEU A 155 -18.22 -12.81 1.79
C LEU A 155 -16.88 -12.14 1.49
N ILE A 156 -15.76 -12.78 1.86
CA ILE A 156 -14.42 -12.27 1.59
C ILE A 156 -14.17 -12.15 0.09
N ILE A 157 -14.40 -13.23 -0.66
CA ILE A 157 -14.17 -13.26 -2.11
C ILE A 157 -15.03 -12.22 -2.83
N ILE A 158 -16.32 -12.15 -2.50
CA ILE A 158 -17.25 -11.21 -3.14
C ILE A 158 -16.88 -9.77 -2.77
N GLY A 159 -16.69 -9.48 -1.48
CA GLY A 159 -16.38 -8.13 -1.01
C GLY A 159 -15.06 -7.60 -1.59
N LEU A 160 -14.01 -8.43 -1.63
CA LEU A 160 -12.73 -8.05 -2.22
C LEU A 160 -12.83 -7.92 -3.76
N SER A 161 -13.56 -8.81 -4.44
CA SER A 161 -13.71 -8.74 -5.88
C SER A 161 -14.47 -7.47 -6.32
N ILE A 162 -15.52 -7.08 -5.60
CA ILE A 162 -16.27 -5.84 -5.86
C ILE A 162 -15.41 -4.60 -5.60
N SER A 163 -14.44 -4.68 -4.69
CA SER A 163 -13.54 -3.54 -4.43
C SER A 163 -12.51 -3.30 -5.53
N ILE A 164 -12.23 -4.27 -6.44
CA ILE A 164 -11.27 -4.08 -7.54
C ILE A 164 -11.58 -2.84 -8.39
N PRO A 165 -12.80 -2.65 -8.91
CA PRO A 165 -13.13 -1.45 -9.68
C PRO A 165 -12.86 -0.15 -8.94
N LEU A 166 -13.12 -0.13 -7.62
CA LEU A 166 -12.89 1.05 -6.77
C LEU A 166 -11.40 1.34 -6.59
N VAL A 167 -10.58 0.31 -6.38
CA VAL A 167 -9.12 0.45 -6.29
C VAL A 167 -8.52 0.88 -7.63
N VAL A 168 -9.00 0.31 -8.75
CA VAL A 168 -8.59 0.71 -10.12
C VAL A 168 -8.95 2.17 -10.38
N PHE A 169 -10.17 2.59 -10.05
CA PHE A 169 -10.60 3.97 -10.18
C PHE A 169 -9.75 4.91 -9.33
N GLY A 170 -9.57 4.60 -8.04
CA GLY A 170 -8.74 5.38 -7.12
C GLY A 170 -7.29 5.51 -7.60
N SER A 171 -6.68 4.40 -8.02
CA SER A 171 -5.32 4.39 -8.57
C SER A 171 -5.21 5.19 -9.88
N THR A 172 -6.25 5.15 -10.72
CA THR A 172 -6.28 5.94 -11.97
C THR A 172 -6.37 7.44 -11.69
N VAL A 173 -7.23 7.85 -10.75
CA VAL A 173 -7.35 9.24 -10.30
C VAL A 173 -6.02 9.71 -9.69
N LEU A 174 -5.42 8.88 -8.84
CA LEU A 174 -4.14 9.18 -8.22
C LEU A 174 -3.01 9.28 -9.26
N MET A 175 -2.99 8.39 -10.25
CA MET A 175 -2.06 8.46 -11.38
C MET A 175 -2.19 9.79 -12.15
N TRP A 176 -3.42 10.23 -12.43
CA TRP A 176 -3.66 11.52 -13.04
C TRP A 176 -3.10 12.65 -12.18
N LEU A 177 -3.33 12.60 -10.88
CA LEU A 177 -2.86 13.60 -9.92
C LEU A 177 -1.33 13.63 -9.82
N LEU A 178 -0.66 12.47 -9.78
CA LEU A 178 0.81 12.35 -9.77
C LEU A 178 1.46 12.95 -11.03
N ASN A 179 0.78 12.86 -12.18
CA ASN A 179 1.27 13.45 -13.43
C ASN A 179 1.16 14.99 -13.44
N HIS A 180 0.20 15.57 -12.70
CA HIS A 180 -0.02 17.03 -12.66
C HIS A 180 0.69 17.69 -11.48
N LEU A 181 0.91 16.95 -10.39
CA LEU A 181 1.52 17.43 -9.15
C LEU A 181 2.69 16.54 -8.75
N PRO A 182 3.91 16.76 -9.30
CA PRO A 182 5.08 15.92 -9.00
C PRO A 182 5.43 15.83 -7.52
N ILE A 183 5.06 16.84 -6.71
CA ILE A 183 5.26 16.81 -5.25
C ILE A 183 4.57 15.62 -4.59
N LEU A 184 3.48 15.13 -5.18
CA LEU A 184 2.76 13.97 -4.65
C LEU A 184 3.55 12.66 -4.77
N VAL A 185 4.52 12.58 -5.68
CA VAL A 185 5.44 11.43 -5.74
C VAL A 185 6.27 11.37 -4.47
N TRP A 186 6.80 12.52 -4.03
CA TRP A 186 7.55 12.64 -2.78
C TRP A 186 6.66 12.34 -1.57
N ALA A 187 5.46 12.89 -1.55
CA ALA A 187 4.49 12.64 -0.49
C ALA A 187 4.06 11.17 -0.43
N GLY A 188 3.77 10.53 -1.57
CA GLY A 188 3.42 9.12 -1.65
C GLY A 188 4.56 8.20 -1.22
N SER A 189 5.79 8.48 -1.66
CA SER A 189 6.96 7.71 -1.22
C SER A 189 7.28 7.93 0.27
N ALA A 190 7.08 9.14 0.81
CA ALA A 190 7.17 9.39 2.23
C ALA A 190 6.12 8.62 3.04
N LEU A 191 4.87 8.53 2.52
CA LEU A 191 3.81 7.73 3.12
C LEU A 191 4.21 6.25 3.18
N LEU A 192 4.81 5.69 2.12
CA LEU A 192 5.32 4.32 2.14
C LEU A 192 6.45 4.15 3.16
N GLY A 193 7.31 5.15 3.32
CA GLY A 193 8.33 5.17 4.37
C GLY A 193 7.73 5.18 5.78
N TRP A 194 6.63 5.92 5.98
CA TRP A 194 5.86 5.92 7.22
C TRP A 194 5.30 4.53 7.54
N VAL A 195 4.59 3.91 6.59
CA VAL A 195 4.03 2.55 6.74
C VAL A 195 5.12 1.51 6.99
N ALA A 196 6.27 1.63 6.34
CA ALA A 196 7.41 0.77 6.60
C ALA A 196 7.92 0.92 8.04
N GLY A 197 7.99 2.14 8.57
CA GLY A 197 8.30 2.42 9.97
C GLY A 197 7.29 1.80 10.93
N GLU A 198 6.00 1.86 10.60
CA GLU A 198 4.91 1.23 11.37
C GLU A 198 5.09 -0.30 11.43
N LEU A 199 5.36 -0.94 10.30
CA LEU A 199 5.64 -2.38 10.25
C LEU A 199 6.83 -2.76 11.14
N ILE A 200 7.92 -1.99 11.07
CA ILE A 200 9.12 -2.26 11.86
C ILE A 200 8.83 -2.12 13.36
N VAL A 201 8.17 -1.05 13.78
CA VAL A 201 7.91 -0.81 15.22
C VAL A 201 6.85 -1.73 15.79
N THR A 202 5.94 -2.26 14.96
CA THR A 202 4.90 -3.20 15.37
C THR A 202 5.32 -4.67 15.29
N GLU A 203 6.57 -4.97 14.89
CA GLU A 203 7.11 -6.33 14.89
C GLU A 203 7.09 -6.92 16.31
N PRO A 204 6.44 -8.07 16.53
CA PRO A 204 6.30 -8.67 17.87
C PRO A 204 7.64 -8.89 18.58
N VAL A 205 8.69 -9.28 17.85
CA VAL A 205 10.04 -9.51 18.43
C VAL A 205 10.67 -8.20 18.92
N LEU A 206 10.33 -7.05 18.35
CA LEU A 206 10.86 -5.75 18.75
C LEU A 206 10.04 -5.08 19.85
N GLN A 207 8.81 -5.50 20.12
CA GLN A 207 7.92 -4.87 21.09
C GLN A 207 8.53 -4.75 22.50
N PRO A 208 9.22 -5.77 23.08
CA PRO A 208 9.87 -5.64 24.39
C PRO A 208 10.95 -4.53 24.40
N TYR A 209 11.71 -4.41 23.33
CA TYR A 209 12.75 -3.37 23.20
C TYR A 209 12.13 -1.97 23.06
N VAL A 210 11.07 -1.84 22.26
CA VAL A 210 10.32 -0.58 22.12
C VAL A 210 9.73 -0.15 23.45
N ALA A 211 9.16 -1.08 24.22
CA ALA A 211 8.64 -0.80 25.56
C ALA A 211 9.75 -0.40 26.54
N ALA A 212 10.91 -1.07 26.51
CA ALA A 212 12.06 -0.73 27.35
C ALA A 212 12.60 0.67 27.04
N ILE A 213 12.73 1.03 25.75
CA ILE A 213 13.15 2.37 25.33
C ILE A 213 12.13 3.42 25.79
N ALA A 214 10.84 3.16 25.61
CA ALA A 214 9.77 4.06 26.04
C ALA A 214 9.85 4.30 27.56
N ALA A 215 10.02 3.26 28.35
CA ALA A 215 10.17 3.35 29.81
C ALA A 215 11.44 4.12 30.22
N SER A 216 12.57 3.90 29.53
CA SER A 216 13.83 4.59 29.84
C SER A 216 13.81 6.09 29.57
N LEU A 217 12.96 6.52 28.62
CA LEU A 217 12.79 7.92 28.23
C LEU A 217 11.58 8.59 28.89
N ASP A 218 10.84 7.86 29.73
CA ASP A 218 9.56 8.30 30.32
C ASP A 218 8.54 8.75 29.26
N LEU A 219 8.51 8.02 28.13
CA LEU A 219 7.62 8.28 27.00
C LEU A 219 6.59 7.19 26.82
N ALA A 220 5.42 7.55 26.29
CA ALA A 220 4.45 6.54 25.88
C ALA A 220 4.98 5.76 24.65
N VAL A 221 4.73 4.43 24.61
CA VAL A 221 5.10 3.57 23.47
C VAL A 221 4.62 4.14 22.13
N LYS A 222 3.45 4.77 22.10
CA LYS A 222 2.91 5.45 20.91
C LYS A 222 3.80 6.59 20.40
N VAL A 223 4.53 7.28 21.29
CA VAL A 223 5.47 8.36 20.89
C VAL A 223 6.67 7.75 20.17
N ILE A 224 7.22 6.64 20.71
CA ILE A 224 8.32 5.92 20.06
C ILE A 224 7.86 5.40 18.68
N ALA A 225 6.66 4.85 18.59
CA ALA A 225 6.10 4.42 17.31
C ALA A 225 6.05 5.58 16.29
N ARG A 226 5.52 6.75 16.69
CA ARG A 226 5.47 7.94 15.82
C ARG A 226 6.86 8.45 15.40
N ILE A 227 7.86 8.33 16.28
CA ILE A 227 9.25 8.68 15.94
C ILE A 227 9.79 7.73 14.85
N VAL A 228 9.58 6.42 14.99
CA VAL A 228 10.06 5.42 14.01
C VAL A 228 9.33 5.58 12.67
N GLU A 229 8.01 5.75 12.68
CA GLU A 229 7.20 6.00 11.49
C GLU A 229 7.66 7.28 10.75
N THR A 230 7.82 8.38 11.49
CA THR A 230 8.32 9.66 10.93
C THR A 230 9.75 9.50 10.43
N GLY A 231 10.58 8.76 11.15
CA GLY A 231 11.96 8.42 10.75
C GLY A 231 11.99 7.67 9.41
N GLY A 232 11.10 6.71 9.21
CA GLY A 232 10.95 5.98 7.94
C GLY A 232 10.58 6.91 6.78
N ALA A 233 9.61 7.81 6.97
CA ALA A 233 9.23 8.79 5.97
C ALA A 233 10.41 9.73 5.60
N ILE A 234 11.10 10.27 6.61
CA ILE A 234 12.25 11.16 6.42
C ILE A 234 13.39 10.41 5.72
N LEU A 235 13.67 9.16 6.11
CA LEU A 235 14.73 8.34 5.50
C LEU A 235 14.50 8.16 4.00
N VAL A 236 13.29 7.84 3.56
CA VAL A 236 12.96 7.69 2.14
C VAL A 236 13.18 8.99 1.39
N VAL A 237 12.70 10.12 1.92
CA VAL A 237 12.85 11.45 1.29
C VAL A 237 14.32 11.84 1.19
N LEU A 238 15.08 11.67 2.27
CA LEU A 238 16.51 12.01 2.28
C LEU A 238 17.33 11.10 1.37
N ALA A 239 17.09 9.79 1.40
CA ALA A 239 17.76 8.84 0.52
C ALA A 239 17.51 9.17 -0.96
N GLY A 240 16.26 9.41 -1.33
CA GLY A 240 15.89 9.81 -2.69
C GLY A 240 16.56 11.13 -3.10
N TRP A 241 16.53 12.15 -2.24
CA TRP A 241 17.17 13.44 -2.51
C TRP A 241 18.69 13.31 -2.69
N ILE A 242 19.37 12.53 -1.84
CA ILE A 242 20.81 12.31 -1.93
C ILE A 242 21.17 11.61 -3.23
N ILE A 243 20.43 10.54 -3.62
CA ILE A 243 20.68 9.77 -4.84
C ILE A 243 20.48 10.65 -6.08
N ILE A 244 19.37 11.39 -6.15
CA ILE A 244 19.09 12.32 -7.26
C ILE A 244 20.18 13.37 -7.39
N LYS A 245 20.61 13.97 -6.25
CA LYS A 245 21.66 14.99 -6.25
C LYS A 245 23.01 14.42 -6.67
N ALA A 246 23.36 13.22 -6.21
CA ALA A 246 24.61 12.52 -6.59
C ALA A 246 24.64 12.17 -8.07
N GLY A 247 23.52 11.71 -8.62
CA GLY A 247 23.34 11.44 -10.06
C GLY A 247 23.62 12.69 -10.90
N ARG A 248 22.94 13.81 -10.59
CA ARG A 248 23.13 15.08 -11.30
C ARG A 248 24.55 15.61 -11.28
N VAL A 249 25.26 15.45 -10.16
CA VAL A 249 26.68 15.86 -10.04
C VAL A 249 27.56 14.99 -10.93
N ARG A 250 27.28 13.69 -11.01
CA ARG A 250 28.04 12.74 -11.83
C ARG A 250 27.86 13.01 -13.33
N ASP A 251 26.64 13.38 -13.74
CA ASP A 251 26.33 13.70 -15.14
C ASP A 251 26.93 15.03 -15.58
N ALA A 252 26.90 16.03 -14.71
CA ALA A 252 27.59 17.31 -14.94
C ALA A 252 29.13 17.13 -15.09
N ALA A 253 29.72 16.18 -14.36
CA ALA A 253 31.15 15.89 -14.45
C ALA A 253 31.56 15.10 -15.73
N LYS A 254 30.58 14.47 -16.41
CA LYS A 254 30.80 13.73 -17.67
C LYS A 254 30.64 14.58 -18.93
N GLN A 255 30.08 15.78 -18.83
CA GLN A 255 30.03 16.72 -19.98
C GLN A 255 31.40 17.37 -20.14
N PRO A 256 32.10 17.15 -21.29
CA PRO A 256 33.38 17.83 -21.54
C PRO A 256 33.09 19.34 -21.64
N ALA A 257 33.97 20.13 -21.03
CA ALA A 257 33.99 21.59 -21.22
C ALA A 257 34.23 21.86 -22.71
N GLU A 258 33.19 22.43 -23.38
CA GLU A 258 33.35 23.00 -24.74
C GLU A 258 34.20 24.26 -24.71
#